data_654cf4b73fb3a1023a520db7f02688c7
#
_entry.id   654cf4b73fb3a1023a520db7f02688c7
#
_cell.length_a   1.000
_cell.length_b   1.000
_cell.length_c   1.000
_cell.angle_alpha   90.00
_cell.angle_beta   90.00
_cell.angle_gamma   90.00
#
_symmetry.space_group_name_H-M   'P 1'
#
loop_
_entity.id
_entity.type
_entity.pdbx_description
1 polymer ?
#
loop_
_entity_poly.entity_id
_entity_poly.type
_entity_poly.pdbx_seq_one_letter_code
_entity_poly.pdbx_strand_id
1 'polypeptide(L)'
;RPAVGTWTAEEIPRMIQATFPNVTTQRAGWMIMGISAGAYCAARTAYDVPQRFGAVGVMSSYDLPGEGSLAHSGKTLQAQNGLSTMLGKRKPDGMRFYVLGAQDDSSGAARAAWLMDDAVRKPDSLTVDTPASGGHSWTLWNNYFPSLLTWWGSDPAVFKAAGVTAPQGDTWAKATAAGVKPLSETPKDQRVVGSVSPVRAMPFEINGLGTIIVAVVASLGALGVVMFWSPRWGRRRDGGRRSVARLGGAILGRVVVILVAAGLVAVTAGIGANASGGFYTSWRDLRASVRVNERAGK
;
A
#
# COMPACT_ATOMS: atom_id res chain seq x y z
N ARG A 1 9.52 -14.60 -17.21
CA ARG A 1 8.96 -13.78 -16.11
C ARG A 1 9.43 -14.41 -14.80
N PRO A 2 9.86 -13.64 -13.80
CA PRO A 2 10.23 -14.20 -12.52
C PRO A 2 9.03 -14.92 -11.90
N ALA A 3 9.23 -16.15 -11.47
CA ALA A 3 8.21 -16.97 -10.80
C ALA A 3 8.12 -16.56 -9.33
N VAL A 4 7.62 -15.34 -9.06
CA VAL A 4 7.57 -14.74 -7.71
C VAL A 4 6.87 -15.67 -6.73
N GLY A 5 5.76 -16.32 -7.13
CA GLY A 5 5.05 -17.27 -6.28
C GLY A 5 5.93 -18.47 -5.89
N THR A 6 6.64 -19.08 -6.83
CA THR A 6 7.57 -20.19 -6.56
C THR A 6 8.72 -19.73 -5.66
N TRP A 7 9.30 -18.57 -5.95
CA TRP A 7 10.37 -18.00 -5.14
C TRP A 7 9.92 -17.78 -3.68
N THR A 8 8.76 -17.16 -3.50
CA THR A 8 8.21 -16.87 -2.17
C THR A 8 7.79 -18.14 -1.41
N ALA A 9 7.21 -19.12 -2.12
CA ALA A 9 6.65 -20.31 -1.48
C ALA A 9 7.70 -21.43 -1.26
N GLU A 10 8.76 -21.47 -2.05
CA GLU A 10 9.71 -22.57 -2.03
C GLU A 10 11.14 -22.12 -1.73
N GLU A 11 11.67 -21.17 -2.49
CA GLU A 11 13.08 -20.79 -2.38
C GLU A 11 13.39 -20.04 -1.09
N ILE A 12 12.57 -19.02 -0.72
CA ILE A 12 12.74 -18.29 0.53
C ILE A 12 12.64 -19.22 1.75
N PRO A 13 11.61 -20.07 1.91
CA PRO A 13 11.56 -21.01 3.03
C PRO A 13 12.77 -21.95 3.10
N ARG A 14 13.23 -22.48 1.97
CA ARG A 14 14.43 -23.33 1.95
C ARG A 14 15.68 -22.56 2.39
N MET A 15 15.85 -21.33 1.91
CA MET A 15 16.95 -20.47 2.30
C MET A 15 16.92 -20.15 3.80
N ILE A 16 15.74 -19.82 4.34
CA ILE A 16 15.57 -19.55 5.79
C ILE A 16 15.93 -20.80 6.60
N GLN A 17 15.41 -21.97 6.21
CA GLN A 17 15.69 -23.22 6.91
C GLN A 17 17.17 -23.63 6.85
N ALA A 18 17.83 -23.36 5.72
CA ALA A 18 19.27 -23.63 5.58
C ALA A 18 20.12 -22.66 6.42
N THR A 19 19.66 -21.41 6.58
CA THR A 19 20.39 -20.37 7.32
C THR A 19 20.12 -20.47 8.83
N PHE A 20 18.90 -20.84 9.20
CA PHE A 20 18.45 -20.92 10.59
C PHE A 20 17.94 -22.34 10.90
N PRO A 21 18.81 -23.26 11.35
CA PRO A 21 18.46 -24.68 11.48
C PRO A 21 17.37 -24.97 12.52
N ASN A 22 17.13 -24.02 13.44
CA ASN A 22 16.08 -24.15 14.46
C ASN A 22 14.70 -23.66 14.01
N VAL A 23 14.57 -23.17 12.77
CA VAL A 23 13.27 -22.77 12.24
C VAL A 23 12.46 -24.02 11.92
N THR A 24 11.22 -24.04 12.40
CA THR A 24 10.31 -25.15 12.18
C THR A 24 10.05 -25.44 10.70
N THR A 25 9.88 -26.71 10.37
CA THR A 25 9.40 -27.16 9.05
C THR A 25 7.88 -27.32 9.01
N GLN A 26 7.21 -27.26 10.17
CA GLN A 26 5.78 -27.47 10.29
C GLN A 26 5.00 -26.26 9.80
N ARG A 27 3.98 -26.51 8.97
CA ARG A 27 3.10 -25.49 8.37
C ARG A 27 2.54 -24.49 9.37
N ALA A 28 2.11 -24.95 10.56
CA ALA A 28 1.51 -24.10 11.59
C ALA A 28 2.46 -22.96 12.08
N GLY A 29 3.76 -23.17 12.00
CA GLY A 29 4.77 -22.16 12.36
C GLY A 29 5.12 -21.19 11.23
N TRP A 30 4.46 -21.25 10.08
CA TRP A 30 4.72 -20.38 8.94
C TRP A 30 3.52 -19.51 8.60
N MET A 31 3.76 -18.21 8.57
CA MET A 31 2.82 -17.23 8.07
C MET A 31 3.42 -16.54 6.83
N ILE A 32 2.61 -16.36 5.80
CA ILE A 32 2.91 -15.43 4.71
C ILE A 32 2.08 -14.17 4.91
N MET A 33 2.69 -13.00 4.72
CA MET A 33 1.96 -11.74 4.82
C MET A 33 2.39 -10.76 3.74
N GLY A 34 1.53 -9.81 3.48
CA GLY A 34 1.83 -8.73 2.55
C GLY A 34 0.96 -7.50 2.78
N ILE A 35 1.33 -6.42 2.10
CA ILE A 35 0.68 -5.12 2.15
C ILE A 35 0.29 -4.74 0.72
N SER A 36 -0.93 -4.20 0.50
CA SER A 36 -1.40 -3.73 -0.82
C SER A 36 -1.33 -4.85 -1.88
N ALA A 37 -0.66 -4.63 -3.00
CA ALA A 37 -0.41 -5.66 -4.01
C ALA A 37 0.31 -6.89 -3.43
N GLY A 38 1.21 -6.70 -2.47
CA GLY A 38 1.86 -7.78 -1.74
C GLY A 38 0.87 -8.61 -0.91
N ALA A 39 -0.19 -8.01 -0.38
CA ALA A 39 -1.23 -8.71 0.35
C ALA A 39 -2.05 -9.64 -0.57
N TYR A 40 -2.40 -9.14 -1.77
CA TYR A 40 -3.02 -9.96 -2.80
C TYR A 40 -2.11 -11.15 -3.18
N CYS A 41 -0.82 -10.88 -3.42
CA CYS A 41 0.14 -11.91 -3.76
C CYS A 41 0.33 -12.94 -2.62
N ALA A 42 0.37 -12.49 -1.36
CA ALA A 42 0.50 -13.37 -0.21
C ALA A 42 -0.69 -14.33 -0.10
N ALA A 43 -1.92 -13.80 -0.17
CA ALA A 43 -3.13 -14.62 -0.13
C ALA A 43 -3.17 -15.61 -1.30
N ARG A 44 -2.91 -15.15 -2.51
CA ARG A 44 -2.87 -16.00 -3.70
C ARG A 44 -1.82 -17.10 -3.58
N THR A 45 -0.59 -16.77 -3.16
CA THR A 45 0.46 -17.77 -2.97
C THR A 45 0.05 -18.82 -1.95
N ALA A 46 -0.58 -18.43 -0.84
CA ALA A 46 -1.08 -19.38 0.15
C ALA A 46 -2.19 -20.28 -0.40
N TYR A 47 -3.04 -19.78 -1.31
CA TYR A 47 -4.05 -20.60 -1.97
C TYR A 47 -3.44 -21.62 -2.95
N ASP A 48 -2.40 -21.23 -3.66
CA ASP A 48 -1.72 -22.08 -4.64
C ASP A 48 -0.86 -23.17 -3.97
N VAL A 49 -0.30 -22.90 -2.77
CA VAL A 49 0.55 -23.84 -2.01
C VAL A 49 0.09 -23.97 -0.54
N PRO A 50 -1.12 -24.47 -0.31
CA PRO A 50 -1.76 -24.46 1.02
C PRO A 50 -1.00 -25.26 2.07
N GLN A 51 -0.17 -26.22 1.65
CA GLN A 51 0.64 -27.05 2.54
C GLN A 51 1.83 -26.29 3.18
N ARG A 52 2.15 -25.09 2.69
CA ARG A 52 3.33 -24.35 3.14
C ARG A 52 3.04 -23.43 4.32
N PHE A 53 1.87 -22.78 4.33
CA PHE A 53 1.54 -21.72 5.28
C PHE A 53 0.30 -22.10 6.11
N GLY A 54 0.40 -21.98 7.43
CA GLY A 54 -0.73 -22.15 8.36
C GLY A 54 -1.52 -20.86 8.57
N ALA A 55 -0.89 -19.72 8.30
CA ALA A 55 -1.51 -18.41 8.48
C ALA A 55 -1.17 -17.45 7.33
N VAL A 56 -2.08 -16.50 7.08
CA VAL A 56 -1.95 -15.47 6.05
C VAL A 56 -2.32 -14.11 6.63
N GLY A 57 -1.40 -13.13 6.51
CA GLY A 57 -1.66 -11.73 6.83
C GLY A 57 -1.94 -10.93 5.56
N VAL A 58 -3.13 -10.35 5.46
CA VAL A 58 -3.62 -9.60 4.30
C VAL A 58 -3.88 -8.16 4.73
N MET A 59 -2.97 -7.24 4.46
CA MET A 59 -3.09 -5.85 4.91
C MET A 59 -3.37 -4.93 3.71
N SER A 60 -4.54 -4.28 3.71
CA SER A 60 -5.00 -3.34 2.67
C SER A 60 -4.95 -3.93 1.25
N SER A 61 -5.46 -5.15 1.09
CA SER A 61 -5.59 -5.77 -0.24
C SER A 61 -6.83 -5.28 -0.97
N TYR A 62 -6.83 -5.48 -2.26
CA TYR A 62 -8.02 -5.47 -3.12
C TYR A 62 -8.50 -6.91 -3.35
N ASP A 63 -9.79 -7.08 -3.65
CA ASP A 63 -10.35 -8.41 -3.95
C ASP A 63 -9.97 -8.87 -5.37
N LEU A 64 -10.21 -8.04 -6.38
CA LEU A 64 -9.85 -8.33 -7.76
C LEU A 64 -8.38 -7.97 -8.03
N PRO A 65 -7.69 -8.66 -8.96
CA PRO A 65 -6.32 -8.33 -9.29
C PRO A 65 -6.21 -6.88 -9.76
N GLY A 66 -5.48 -6.05 -9.01
CA GLY A 66 -5.28 -4.63 -9.29
C GLY A 66 -4.04 -4.33 -10.14
N GLU A 67 -3.15 -5.33 -10.33
CA GLU A 67 -1.86 -5.12 -10.97
C GLU A 67 -1.46 -6.26 -11.92
N GLY A 68 -0.49 -5.96 -12.77
CA GLY A 68 0.08 -6.91 -13.72
C GLY A 68 -0.89 -7.30 -14.85
N SER A 69 -0.60 -8.41 -15.51
CA SER A 69 -1.39 -8.87 -16.67
C SER A 69 -2.82 -9.26 -16.33
N LEU A 70 -3.08 -9.67 -15.10
CA LEU A 70 -4.44 -10.01 -14.65
C LEU A 70 -5.33 -8.78 -14.51
N ALA A 71 -4.80 -7.65 -14.06
CA ALA A 71 -5.55 -6.39 -13.96
C ALA A 71 -6.03 -5.88 -15.34
N HIS A 72 -5.29 -6.22 -16.38
CA HIS A 72 -5.61 -5.84 -17.76
C HIS A 72 -6.32 -6.95 -18.55
N SER A 73 -6.71 -8.03 -17.88
CA SER A 73 -7.44 -9.14 -18.50
C SER A 73 -8.95 -8.85 -18.59
N GLY A 74 -9.69 -9.71 -19.28
CA GLY A 74 -11.15 -9.60 -19.33
C GLY A 74 -11.80 -9.77 -17.94
N LYS A 75 -12.96 -9.11 -17.73
CA LYS A 75 -13.70 -9.10 -16.45
C LYS A 75 -13.95 -10.50 -15.87
N THR A 76 -14.22 -11.47 -16.71
CA THR A 76 -14.42 -12.87 -16.28
C THR A 76 -13.17 -13.45 -15.62
N LEU A 77 -12.00 -13.23 -16.23
CA LEU A 77 -10.73 -13.72 -15.71
C LEU A 77 -10.34 -12.98 -14.44
N GLN A 78 -10.59 -11.67 -14.35
CA GLN A 78 -10.39 -10.91 -13.11
C GLN A 78 -11.26 -11.45 -11.99
N ALA A 79 -12.56 -11.66 -12.23
CA ALA A 79 -13.48 -12.21 -11.23
C ALA A 79 -13.11 -13.63 -10.78
N GLN A 80 -12.62 -14.47 -11.67
CA GLN A 80 -12.11 -15.81 -11.32
C GLN A 80 -10.88 -15.79 -10.42
N ASN A 81 -10.10 -14.71 -10.50
CA ASN A 81 -8.90 -14.50 -9.71
C ASN A 81 -9.14 -13.52 -8.53
N GLY A 82 -10.39 -13.19 -8.21
CA GLY A 82 -10.73 -12.47 -6.98
C GLY A 82 -10.40 -13.30 -5.75
N LEU A 83 -9.81 -12.66 -4.72
CA LEU A 83 -9.41 -13.38 -3.48
C LEU A 83 -10.59 -14.08 -2.81
N SER A 84 -11.72 -13.42 -2.70
CA SER A 84 -12.96 -14.00 -2.15
C SER A 84 -13.46 -15.17 -3.00
N THR A 85 -13.43 -15.04 -4.32
CA THR A 85 -13.81 -16.11 -5.26
C THR A 85 -12.91 -17.34 -5.12
N MET A 86 -11.61 -17.12 -5.04
CA MET A 86 -10.62 -18.18 -4.88
C MET A 86 -10.75 -18.84 -3.51
N LEU A 87 -10.93 -18.05 -2.43
CA LEU A 87 -11.15 -18.55 -1.07
C LEU A 87 -12.41 -19.42 -1.00
N GLY A 88 -13.50 -18.99 -1.61
CA GLY A 88 -14.75 -19.75 -1.65
C GLY A 88 -14.67 -21.07 -2.44
N LYS A 89 -13.74 -21.18 -3.41
CA LYS A 89 -13.56 -22.38 -4.24
C LYS A 89 -12.53 -23.35 -3.68
N ARG A 90 -11.57 -22.90 -2.90
CA ARG A 90 -10.53 -23.78 -2.37
C ARG A 90 -11.11 -24.77 -1.35
N LYS A 91 -10.47 -25.93 -1.20
CA LYS A 91 -10.80 -26.88 -0.12
C LYS A 91 -10.24 -26.31 1.19
N PRO A 92 -11.08 -26.07 2.21
CA PRO A 92 -10.61 -25.62 3.52
C PRO A 92 -9.72 -26.67 4.20
N ASP A 93 -8.67 -26.21 4.87
CA ASP A 93 -7.65 -27.09 5.47
C ASP A 93 -7.12 -26.59 6.83
N GLY A 94 -7.84 -25.64 7.45
CA GLY A 94 -7.47 -25.04 8.74
C GLY A 94 -6.52 -23.85 8.60
N MET A 95 -6.46 -23.21 7.42
CA MET A 95 -5.70 -21.97 7.22
C MET A 95 -6.34 -20.81 7.98
N ARG A 96 -5.53 -19.99 8.63
CA ARG A 96 -6.00 -18.83 9.37
C ARG A 96 -5.67 -17.56 8.59
N PHE A 97 -6.61 -16.63 8.54
CA PHE A 97 -6.46 -15.34 7.85
C PHE A 97 -6.63 -14.18 8.83
N TYR A 98 -5.72 -13.22 8.78
CA TYR A 98 -5.91 -11.89 9.36
C TYR A 98 -6.02 -10.90 8.23
N VAL A 99 -7.13 -10.19 8.15
CA VAL A 99 -7.40 -9.27 7.03
C VAL A 99 -7.67 -7.89 7.59
N LEU A 100 -6.75 -6.96 7.28
CA LEU A 100 -6.85 -5.55 7.64
C LEU A 100 -7.26 -4.73 6.42
N GLY A 101 -8.25 -3.84 6.57
CA GLY A 101 -8.61 -2.85 5.57
C GLY A 101 -9.33 -1.66 6.17
N ALA A 102 -8.75 -0.45 6.11
CA ALA A 102 -9.43 0.75 6.58
C ALA A 102 -10.65 1.06 5.71
N GLN A 103 -11.75 1.54 6.33
CA GLN A 103 -13.00 1.83 5.61
C GLN A 103 -12.87 3.02 4.66
N ASP A 104 -11.95 3.94 4.96
CA ASP A 104 -11.61 5.09 4.12
C ASP A 104 -10.51 4.80 3.09
N ASP A 105 -10.07 3.54 2.97
CA ASP A 105 -9.10 3.11 1.95
C ASP A 105 -9.77 3.08 0.57
N SER A 106 -9.33 3.98 -0.32
CA SER A 106 -9.86 4.12 -1.68
C SER A 106 -9.64 2.90 -2.58
N SER A 107 -8.71 2.01 -2.22
CA SER A 107 -8.49 0.74 -2.93
C SER A 107 -9.61 -0.28 -2.67
N GLY A 108 -10.51 -0.01 -1.73
CA GLY A 108 -11.59 -0.91 -1.33
C GLY A 108 -11.15 -2.05 -0.43
N ALA A 109 -10.11 -1.83 0.38
CA ALA A 109 -9.53 -2.87 1.24
C ALA A 109 -10.52 -3.41 2.28
N ALA A 110 -11.34 -2.56 2.91
CA ALA A 110 -12.39 -3.01 3.82
C ALA A 110 -13.42 -3.90 3.10
N ARG A 111 -13.81 -3.51 1.88
CA ARG A 111 -14.72 -4.33 1.06
C ARG A 111 -14.10 -5.69 0.73
N ALA A 112 -12.83 -5.74 0.36
CA ALA A 112 -12.12 -6.99 0.10
C ALA A 112 -12.10 -7.88 1.35
N ALA A 113 -11.85 -7.31 2.54
CA ALA A 113 -11.90 -8.02 3.81
C ALA A 113 -13.28 -8.64 4.07
N TRP A 114 -14.37 -7.90 3.87
CA TRP A 114 -15.73 -8.38 4.06
C TRP A 114 -16.12 -9.47 3.05
N LEU A 115 -15.71 -9.34 1.78
CA LEU A 115 -15.95 -10.38 0.77
C LEU A 115 -15.20 -11.68 1.10
N MET A 116 -13.98 -11.59 1.65
CA MET A 116 -13.23 -12.75 2.11
C MET A 116 -13.88 -13.39 3.35
N ASP A 117 -14.40 -12.58 4.30
CA ASP A 117 -15.12 -13.07 5.47
C ASP A 117 -16.40 -13.84 5.09
N ASP A 118 -17.13 -13.34 4.10
CA ASP A 118 -18.33 -14.03 3.59
C ASP A 118 -17.99 -15.32 2.82
N ALA A 119 -16.78 -15.42 2.25
CA ALA A 119 -16.33 -16.57 1.46
C ALA A 119 -15.63 -17.66 2.26
N VAL A 120 -15.10 -17.33 3.45
CA VAL A 120 -14.35 -18.29 4.28
C VAL A 120 -15.25 -19.41 4.77
N ARG A 121 -14.73 -20.63 4.79
CA ARG A 121 -15.46 -21.84 5.25
C ARG A 121 -14.63 -22.64 6.25
N LYS A 122 -15.28 -23.17 7.28
CA LYS A 122 -14.62 -24.07 8.26
C LYS A 122 -14.00 -25.28 7.55
N PRO A 123 -12.84 -25.79 8.01
CA PRO A 123 -12.09 -25.40 9.21
C PRO A 123 -11.21 -24.14 9.07
N ASP A 124 -11.16 -23.48 7.91
CA ASP A 124 -10.49 -22.19 7.80
C ASP A 124 -11.16 -21.14 8.69
N SER A 125 -10.40 -20.17 9.12
CA SER A 125 -10.88 -19.05 9.93
C SER A 125 -10.33 -17.71 9.43
N LEU A 126 -11.12 -16.66 9.59
CA LEU A 126 -10.74 -15.34 9.18
C LEU A 126 -11.07 -14.35 10.29
N THR A 127 -10.10 -13.49 10.61
CA THR A 127 -10.24 -12.35 11.52
C THR A 127 -10.24 -11.08 10.69
N VAL A 128 -11.31 -10.32 10.79
CA VAL A 128 -11.49 -9.03 10.10
C VAL A 128 -11.07 -7.91 11.02
N ASP A 129 -10.30 -6.95 10.49
CA ASP A 129 -9.96 -5.71 11.17
C ASP A 129 -10.18 -4.53 10.21
N THR A 130 -11.29 -3.80 10.41
CA THR A 130 -11.73 -2.73 9.49
C THR A 130 -11.88 -1.40 10.22
N PRO A 131 -10.77 -0.76 10.64
CA PRO A 131 -10.84 0.54 11.30
C PRO A 131 -11.51 1.58 10.41
N ALA A 132 -12.23 2.52 11.04
CA ALA A 132 -12.99 3.55 10.35
C ALA A 132 -12.11 4.47 9.49
N SER A 133 -10.83 4.64 9.89
CA SER A 133 -9.88 5.53 9.20
C SER A 133 -8.46 4.96 9.23
N GLY A 134 -7.64 5.44 8.30
CA GLY A 134 -6.23 5.05 8.17
C GLY A 134 -5.78 5.06 6.72
N GLY A 135 -6.71 5.00 5.78
CA GLY A 135 -6.45 5.02 4.36
C GLY A 135 -5.54 3.89 3.88
N HIS A 136 -4.97 4.08 2.69
CA HIS A 136 -3.96 3.20 2.13
C HIS A 136 -2.56 3.74 2.48
N SER A 137 -2.11 3.53 3.73
CA SER A 137 -0.96 4.26 4.24
C SER A 137 0.00 3.42 5.08
N TRP A 138 1.29 3.77 5.03
CA TRP A 138 2.32 3.20 5.90
C TRP A 138 2.00 3.39 7.38
N THR A 139 1.33 4.49 7.75
CA THR A 139 0.90 4.75 9.12
C THR A 139 -0.09 3.69 9.59
N LEU A 140 -1.08 3.34 8.77
CA LEU A 140 -2.02 2.26 9.08
C LEU A 140 -1.26 0.94 9.29
N TRP A 141 -0.44 0.55 8.34
CA TRP A 141 0.25 -0.74 8.37
C TRP A 141 1.19 -0.87 9.56
N ASN A 142 2.00 0.16 9.84
CA ASN A 142 2.89 0.18 10.99
C ASN A 142 2.12 0.10 12.32
N ASN A 143 0.98 0.76 12.41
CA ASN A 143 0.15 0.75 13.61
C ASN A 143 -0.52 -0.60 13.87
N TYR A 144 -0.83 -1.37 12.81
CA TYR A 144 -1.54 -2.65 12.92
C TYR A 144 -0.64 -3.88 12.78
N PHE A 145 0.63 -3.71 12.39
CA PHE A 145 1.58 -4.81 12.33
C PHE A 145 1.77 -5.53 13.67
N PRO A 146 1.86 -4.86 14.83
CA PRO A 146 1.85 -5.53 16.14
C PRO A 146 0.60 -6.37 16.37
N SER A 147 -0.57 -5.91 15.94
CA SER A 147 -1.83 -6.66 16.08
C SER A 147 -1.82 -7.94 15.25
N LEU A 148 -1.32 -7.89 14.02
CA LEU A 148 -1.12 -9.06 13.17
C LEU A 148 -0.19 -10.09 13.83
N LEU A 149 0.97 -9.65 14.35
CA LEU A 149 1.94 -10.55 14.99
C LEU A 149 1.36 -11.16 16.27
N THR A 150 0.64 -10.39 17.07
CA THR A 150 -0.04 -10.86 18.27
C THR A 150 -1.13 -11.88 17.93
N TRP A 151 -1.94 -11.58 16.91
CA TRP A 151 -2.95 -12.51 16.41
C TRP A 151 -2.32 -13.84 15.96
N TRP A 152 -1.23 -13.79 15.21
CA TRP A 152 -0.53 -14.99 14.78
C TRP A 152 0.02 -15.78 15.96
N GLY A 153 0.73 -15.13 16.88
CA GLY A 153 1.32 -15.73 18.08
C GLY A 153 0.29 -16.14 19.15
N SER A 154 -0.98 -15.74 19.04
CA SER A 154 -2.04 -16.19 19.95
C SER A 154 -2.46 -17.65 19.74
N ASP A 155 -2.06 -18.27 18.61
CA ASP A 155 -2.34 -19.66 18.34
C ASP A 155 -1.31 -20.59 18.99
N PRO A 156 -1.70 -21.44 19.93
CA PRO A 156 -0.79 -22.40 20.54
C PRO A 156 -0.10 -23.33 19.55
N ALA A 157 -0.71 -23.58 18.39
CA ALA A 157 -0.13 -24.40 17.34
C ALA A 157 1.16 -23.81 16.76
N VAL A 158 1.33 -22.49 16.78
CA VAL A 158 2.54 -21.79 16.32
C VAL A 158 3.72 -22.15 17.22
N PHE A 159 3.55 -22.04 18.54
CA PHE A 159 4.60 -22.38 19.52
C PHE A 159 4.90 -23.87 19.52
N LYS A 160 3.86 -24.71 19.45
CA LYS A 160 4.02 -26.17 19.33
C LYS A 160 4.81 -26.54 18.08
N ALA A 161 4.51 -25.92 16.94
CA ALA A 161 5.24 -26.16 15.71
C ALA A 161 6.71 -25.71 15.80
N ALA A 162 6.99 -24.65 16.54
CA ALA A 162 8.35 -24.17 16.80
C ALA A 162 9.10 -25.00 17.85
N GLY A 163 8.45 -25.95 18.51
CA GLY A 163 9.05 -26.76 19.58
C GLY A 163 9.34 -25.96 20.87
N VAL A 164 8.65 -24.84 21.08
CA VAL A 164 8.82 -23.97 22.25
C VAL A 164 7.53 -23.86 23.03
N THR A 165 7.64 -23.61 24.32
CA THR A 165 6.49 -23.36 25.19
C THR A 165 5.96 -21.96 24.92
N ALA A 166 4.65 -21.81 24.71
CA ALA A 166 4.04 -20.50 24.60
C ALA A 166 4.29 -19.70 25.89
N PRO A 167 4.65 -18.41 25.79
CA PRO A 167 4.79 -17.56 26.95
C PRO A 167 3.48 -17.53 27.75
N GLN A 168 3.57 -17.76 29.07
CA GLN A 168 2.41 -17.76 29.94
C GLN A 168 2.46 -16.55 30.90
N GLY A 169 1.28 -16.10 31.30
CA GLY A 169 1.09 -15.10 32.35
C GLY A 169 1.11 -13.64 31.88
N ASP A 170 1.09 -12.75 32.88
CA ASP A 170 0.94 -11.30 32.71
C ASP A 170 2.04 -10.65 31.84
N THR A 171 3.22 -11.24 31.77
CA THR A 171 4.34 -10.68 30.97
C THR A 171 4.03 -10.75 29.46
N TRP A 172 3.45 -11.83 28.99
CA TRP A 172 3.04 -11.93 27.60
C TRP A 172 1.85 -11.01 27.30
N ALA A 173 0.86 -10.99 28.16
CA ALA A 173 -0.30 -10.12 28.06
C ALA A 173 0.10 -8.64 28.04
N LYS A 174 1.04 -8.23 28.88
CA LYS A 174 1.58 -6.86 28.90
C LYS A 174 2.41 -6.53 27.67
N ALA A 175 3.27 -7.44 27.23
CA ALA A 175 4.10 -7.23 26.04
C ALA A 175 3.26 -7.14 24.76
N THR A 176 2.19 -7.96 24.68
CA THR A 176 1.29 -7.96 23.52
C THR A 176 0.28 -6.81 23.55
N ALA A 177 -0.09 -6.30 24.74
CA ALA A 177 -0.97 -5.13 24.85
C ALA A 177 -0.27 -3.83 24.41
N ALA A 178 1.05 -3.75 24.52
CA ALA A 178 1.81 -2.57 24.12
C ALA A 178 1.81 -2.42 22.59
N GLY A 179 1.06 -1.42 22.07
CA GLY A 179 0.97 -1.12 20.64
C GLY A 179 -0.05 -1.95 19.86
N VAL A 180 -0.71 -2.94 20.48
CA VAL A 180 -1.79 -3.69 19.83
C VAL A 180 -3.05 -2.83 19.75
N LYS A 181 -3.58 -2.69 18.54
CA LYS A 181 -4.88 -2.03 18.33
C LYS A 181 -6.00 -3.03 18.60
N PRO A 182 -7.09 -2.62 19.27
CA PRO A 182 -8.28 -3.44 19.38
C PRO A 182 -8.85 -3.73 17.98
N LEU A 183 -9.37 -4.94 17.77
CA LEU A 183 -10.05 -5.29 16.53
C LEU A 183 -11.22 -4.34 16.27
N SER A 184 -11.29 -3.83 15.06
CA SER A 184 -12.38 -3.01 14.55
C SER A 184 -13.19 -3.83 13.54
N GLU A 185 -14.21 -4.51 14.02
CA GLU A 185 -15.08 -5.31 13.15
C GLU A 185 -16.37 -4.55 12.86
N THR A 186 -16.63 -4.28 11.59
CA THR A 186 -17.88 -3.66 11.15
C THR A 186 -18.98 -4.71 11.14
N PRO A 187 -20.10 -4.51 11.85
CA PRO A 187 -21.24 -5.41 11.82
C PRO A 187 -21.70 -5.69 10.39
N LYS A 188 -22.16 -6.92 10.11
CA LYS A 188 -22.49 -7.35 8.74
C LYS A 188 -23.58 -6.50 8.07
N ASP A 189 -24.54 -6.04 8.84
CA ASP A 189 -25.63 -5.15 8.42
C ASP A 189 -25.16 -3.72 8.08
N GLN A 190 -23.99 -3.32 8.54
CA GLN A 190 -23.40 -1.99 8.29
C GLN A 190 -22.31 -2.01 7.19
N ARG A 191 -22.00 -3.17 6.62
CA ARG A 191 -20.98 -3.33 5.59
C ARG A 191 -21.46 -2.80 4.24
N VAL A 192 -20.79 -1.78 3.73
CA VAL A 192 -21.07 -1.25 2.38
C VAL A 192 -20.27 -2.03 1.35
N VAL A 193 -20.84 -3.13 0.87
CA VAL A 193 -20.21 -3.99 -0.17
C VAL A 193 -20.45 -3.47 -1.59
N GLY A 194 -21.25 -2.41 -1.77
CA GLY A 194 -21.49 -1.77 -3.06
C GLY A 194 -20.22 -1.15 -3.66
N SER A 195 -20.30 -0.72 -4.92
CA SER A 195 -19.19 -0.03 -5.59
C SER A 195 -18.80 1.20 -4.79
N VAL A 196 -17.63 1.14 -4.15
CA VAL A 196 -17.01 2.34 -3.59
C VAL A 196 -16.64 3.19 -4.80
N SER A 197 -17.37 4.30 -5.00
CA SER A 197 -16.90 5.30 -5.95
C SER A 197 -15.51 5.73 -5.52
N PRO A 198 -14.51 5.71 -6.39
CA PRO A 198 -13.20 6.23 -6.04
C PRO A 198 -13.42 7.66 -5.52
N VAL A 199 -12.81 7.97 -4.39
CA VAL A 199 -12.83 9.33 -3.85
C VAL A 199 -12.25 10.20 -4.96
N ARG A 200 -13.09 10.97 -5.63
CA ARG A 200 -12.67 11.93 -6.63
C ARG A 200 -11.94 13.05 -5.89
N ALA A 201 -10.64 12.86 -5.70
CA ALA A 201 -9.78 13.93 -5.19
C ALA A 201 -9.74 15.11 -6.16
N MET A 202 -10.12 14.89 -7.43
CA MET A 202 -10.21 15.91 -8.50
C MET A 202 -11.33 15.55 -9.47
N PRO A 203 -11.90 16.53 -10.23
CA PRO A 203 -13.01 16.33 -11.18
C PRO A 203 -12.66 15.46 -12.40
N PHE A 204 -11.44 14.95 -12.48
CA PHE A 204 -10.94 14.02 -13.51
C PHE A 204 -9.95 13.05 -12.90
N GLU A 205 -10.01 11.79 -13.34
CA GLU A 205 -9.01 10.79 -12.97
C GLU A 205 -7.68 11.10 -13.66
N ILE A 206 -6.68 11.56 -12.89
CA ILE A 206 -5.31 11.64 -13.38
C ILE A 206 -4.67 10.29 -13.09
N ASN A 207 -4.64 9.40 -14.09
CA ASN A 207 -3.85 8.18 -14.05
C ASN A 207 -2.36 8.50 -14.28
N GLY A 208 -1.48 7.51 -14.15
CA GLY A 208 -0.03 7.71 -14.32
C GLY A 208 0.35 8.34 -15.67
N LEU A 209 -0.36 8.01 -16.76
CA LEU A 209 -0.17 8.63 -18.08
C LEU A 209 -0.62 10.09 -18.07
N GLY A 210 -1.77 10.39 -17.46
CA GLY A 210 -2.25 11.77 -17.31
C GLY A 210 -1.26 12.63 -16.52
N THR A 211 -0.64 12.09 -15.49
CA THR A 211 0.42 12.79 -14.71
C THR A 211 1.62 13.11 -15.60
N ILE A 212 2.08 12.18 -16.43
CA ILE A 212 3.19 12.40 -17.36
C ILE A 212 2.81 13.49 -18.37
N ILE A 213 1.63 13.44 -18.96
CA ILE A 213 1.14 14.46 -19.91
C ILE A 213 1.13 15.85 -19.26
N VAL A 214 0.57 15.98 -18.05
CA VAL A 214 0.52 17.26 -17.33
C VAL A 214 1.93 17.76 -17.02
N ALA A 215 2.85 16.90 -16.57
CA ALA A 215 4.24 17.26 -16.30
C ALA A 215 4.95 17.73 -17.57
N VAL A 216 4.77 17.06 -18.71
CA VAL A 216 5.36 17.43 -20.00
C VAL A 216 4.79 18.78 -20.48
N VAL A 217 3.47 18.96 -20.47
CA VAL A 217 2.82 20.22 -20.89
C VAL A 217 3.25 21.38 -20.01
N ALA A 218 3.30 21.19 -18.68
CA ALA A 218 3.75 22.23 -17.75
C ALA A 218 5.24 22.57 -17.97
N SER A 219 6.10 21.57 -18.23
CA SER A 219 7.53 21.78 -18.52
C SER A 219 7.74 22.52 -19.82
N LEU A 220 7.03 22.15 -20.89
CA LEU A 220 7.09 22.83 -22.18
C LEU A 220 6.54 24.27 -22.09
N GLY A 221 5.46 24.48 -21.34
CA GLY A 221 4.92 25.81 -21.07
C GLY A 221 5.91 26.71 -20.31
N ALA A 222 6.55 26.17 -19.27
CA ALA A 222 7.58 26.87 -18.51
C ALA A 222 8.79 27.21 -19.39
N LEU A 223 9.25 26.29 -20.23
CA LEU A 223 10.32 26.48 -21.17
C LEU A 223 9.95 27.61 -22.19
N GLY A 224 8.73 27.56 -22.72
CA GLY A 224 8.21 28.60 -23.61
C GLY A 224 8.22 29.99 -22.95
N VAL A 225 7.73 30.09 -21.70
CA VAL A 225 7.78 31.35 -20.94
C VAL A 225 9.22 31.85 -20.76
N VAL A 226 10.15 30.95 -20.40
CA VAL A 226 11.56 31.32 -20.20
C VAL A 226 12.21 31.75 -21.51
N MET A 227 11.92 31.09 -22.63
CA MET A 227 12.52 31.39 -23.94
C MET A 227 11.93 32.64 -24.59
N PHE A 228 10.61 32.82 -24.54
CA PHE A 228 9.90 33.85 -25.29
C PHE A 228 9.56 35.07 -24.44
N TRP A 229 9.45 34.93 -23.12
CA TRP A 229 9.23 36.06 -22.24
C TRP A 229 10.56 36.79 -21.98
N SER A 230 10.86 37.76 -22.82
CA SER A 230 11.97 38.71 -22.60
C SER A 230 11.43 39.88 -21.78
N PRO A 231 11.78 40.01 -20.48
CA PRO A 231 11.35 41.19 -19.71
C PRO A 231 11.86 42.47 -20.41
N ARG A 232 10.93 43.33 -20.73
CA ARG A 232 11.25 44.64 -21.38
C ARG A 232 12.25 45.48 -20.58
N TRP A 233 12.52 45.11 -19.34
CA TRP A 233 13.47 45.77 -18.43
C TRP A 233 14.92 45.72 -18.87
N GLY A 234 15.28 44.90 -19.82
CA GLY A 234 16.66 44.81 -20.34
C GLY A 234 16.88 45.48 -21.70
N ARG A 235 15.83 45.95 -22.39
CA ARG A 235 15.97 46.59 -23.71
C ARG A 235 16.02 48.10 -23.55
N ARG A 236 17.15 48.71 -23.91
CA ARG A 236 17.24 50.16 -24.13
C ARG A 236 16.81 50.48 -25.55
N ARG A 237 16.07 51.57 -25.71
CA ARG A 237 15.66 52.13 -27.00
C ARG A 237 16.84 52.80 -27.74
N ASP A 238 17.88 53.19 -27.00
CA ASP A 238 19.06 53.89 -27.53
C ASP A 238 20.32 53.15 -27.07
N GLY A 239 21.24 52.84 -27.98
CA GLY A 239 22.42 51.97 -27.89
C GLY A 239 23.43 52.15 -26.74
N GLY A 240 22.96 52.45 -25.54
CA GLY A 240 23.81 52.64 -24.38
C GLY A 240 24.08 51.34 -23.57
N ARG A 241 25.22 51.27 -22.87
CA ARG A 241 25.66 50.15 -22.02
C ARG A 241 24.57 49.74 -20.99
N ARG A 242 24.28 48.46 -20.93
CA ARG A 242 23.37 47.90 -19.94
C ARG A 242 23.95 48.08 -18.53
N SER A 243 23.17 48.61 -17.58
CA SER A 243 23.63 48.67 -16.20
C SER A 243 23.63 47.23 -15.62
N VAL A 244 24.64 46.90 -14.81
CA VAL A 244 24.79 45.60 -14.14
C VAL A 244 23.55 45.24 -13.33
N ALA A 245 22.90 46.20 -12.68
CA ALA A 245 21.68 46.03 -11.92
C ALA A 245 20.49 45.54 -12.77
N ARG A 246 20.34 46.04 -14.01
CA ARG A 246 19.26 45.59 -14.91
C ARG A 246 19.50 44.19 -15.47
N LEU A 247 20.78 43.83 -15.71
CA LEU A 247 21.15 42.47 -16.10
C LEU A 247 20.91 41.50 -14.96
N GLY A 248 21.30 41.84 -13.73
CA GLY A 248 21.04 41.05 -12.53
C GLY A 248 19.54 40.84 -12.28
N GLY A 249 18.70 41.87 -12.42
CA GLY A 249 17.25 41.76 -12.31
C GLY A 249 16.60 40.85 -13.35
N ALA A 250 17.10 40.90 -14.60
CA ALA A 250 16.61 40.01 -15.66
C ALA A 250 16.99 38.53 -15.42
N ILE A 251 18.19 38.27 -14.92
CA ILE A 251 18.64 36.92 -14.54
C ILE A 251 17.82 36.37 -13.34
N LEU A 252 17.68 37.19 -12.29
CA LEU A 252 16.92 36.82 -11.11
C LEU A 252 15.46 36.48 -11.46
N GLY A 253 14.81 37.31 -12.30
CA GLY A 253 13.47 37.09 -12.77
C GLY A 253 13.29 35.74 -13.50
N ARG A 254 14.29 35.38 -14.35
CA ARG A 254 14.27 34.06 -15.03
C ARG A 254 14.47 32.91 -14.05
N VAL A 255 15.36 33.03 -13.09
CA VAL A 255 15.58 32.00 -12.05
C VAL A 255 14.30 31.79 -11.25
N VAL A 256 13.63 32.89 -10.83
CA VAL A 256 12.35 32.76 -10.10
C VAL A 256 11.28 32.04 -10.93
N VAL A 257 11.15 32.42 -12.23
CA VAL A 257 10.17 31.74 -13.11
C VAL A 257 10.47 30.23 -13.26
N ILE A 258 11.75 29.88 -13.42
CA ILE A 258 12.17 28.45 -13.49
C ILE A 258 11.85 27.72 -12.20
N LEU A 259 12.15 28.29 -11.04
CA LEU A 259 11.89 27.67 -9.75
C LEU A 259 10.39 27.50 -9.49
N VAL A 260 9.58 28.50 -9.82
CA VAL A 260 8.11 28.42 -9.69
C VAL A 260 7.55 27.34 -10.62
N ALA A 261 8.01 27.30 -11.88
CA ALA A 261 7.57 26.29 -12.84
C ALA A 261 7.98 24.87 -12.39
N ALA A 262 9.22 24.69 -11.93
CA ALA A 262 9.70 23.43 -11.40
C ALA A 262 8.89 22.97 -10.15
N GLY A 263 8.59 23.92 -9.26
CA GLY A 263 7.74 23.68 -8.10
C GLY A 263 6.32 23.23 -8.48
N LEU A 264 5.70 23.89 -9.45
CA LEU A 264 4.37 23.52 -9.96
C LEU A 264 4.38 22.14 -10.60
N VAL A 265 5.39 21.81 -11.40
CA VAL A 265 5.55 20.47 -12.00
C VAL A 265 5.72 19.41 -10.92
N ALA A 266 6.57 19.66 -9.92
CA ALA A 266 6.80 18.72 -8.82
C ALA A 266 5.52 18.48 -7.99
N VAL A 267 4.78 19.55 -7.66
CA VAL A 267 3.51 19.44 -6.93
C VAL A 267 2.47 18.68 -7.75
N THR A 268 2.32 19.00 -9.02
CA THR A 268 1.35 18.34 -9.91
C THR A 268 1.70 16.86 -10.08
N ALA A 269 2.98 16.53 -10.29
CA ALA A 269 3.45 15.15 -10.38
C ALA A 269 3.22 14.39 -9.06
N GLY A 270 3.48 15.04 -7.92
CA GLY A 270 3.23 14.46 -6.60
C GLY A 270 1.75 14.17 -6.34
N ILE A 271 0.86 15.12 -6.67
CA ILE A 271 -0.60 14.94 -6.56
C ILE A 271 -1.07 13.82 -7.49
N GLY A 272 -0.59 13.78 -8.74
CA GLY A 272 -0.96 12.75 -9.70
C GLY A 272 -0.47 11.36 -9.27
N ALA A 273 0.76 11.25 -8.78
CA ALA A 273 1.29 10.01 -8.25
C ALA A 273 0.47 9.53 -7.03
N ASN A 274 0.11 10.45 -6.13
CA ASN A 274 -0.74 10.10 -4.99
C ASN A 274 -2.16 9.70 -5.42
N ALA A 275 -2.75 10.38 -6.40
CA ALA A 275 -4.08 10.06 -6.91
C ALA A 275 -4.12 8.69 -7.60
N SER A 276 -3.04 8.32 -8.32
CA SER A 276 -2.94 7.02 -8.99
C SER A 276 -2.56 5.87 -8.05
N GLY A 277 -1.77 6.16 -7.00
CA GLY A 277 -1.27 5.15 -6.06
C GLY A 277 -2.07 5.03 -4.76
N GLY A 278 -2.94 6.00 -4.46
CA GLY A 278 -3.74 6.00 -3.22
C GLY A 278 -2.90 6.02 -1.93
N PHE A 279 -1.65 6.52 -1.99
CA PHE A 279 -0.71 6.43 -0.87
C PHE A 279 -1.13 7.25 0.35
N TYR A 280 -1.72 8.42 0.14
CA TYR A 280 -2.14 9.32 1.20
C TYR A 280 -3.55 9.84 0.91
N THR A 281 -4.46 9.63 1.84
CA THR A 281 -5.87 10.07 1.73
C THR A 281 -6.10 11.44 2.36
N SER A 282 -5.17 11.88 3.22
CA SER A 282 -5.25 13.17 3.89
C SER A 282 -3.87 13.83 4.07
N TRP A 283 -3.88 15.16 4.21
CA TRP A 283 -2.69 15.94 4.58
C TRP A 283 -2.11 15.51 5.94
N ARG A 284 -2.93 14.96 6.81
CA ARG A 284 -2.52 14.46 8.13
C ARG A 284 -1.63 13.24 7.99
N ASP A 285 -1.99 12.31 7.10
CA ASP A 285 -1.22 11.07 6.85
C ASP A 285 0.13 11.39 6.19
N LEU A 286 0.13 12.31 5.21
CA LEU A 286 1.36 12.78 4.59
C LEU A 286 2.32 13.40 5.62
N ARG A 287 1.80 14.29 6.50
CA ARG A 287 2.63 14.91 7.55
C ARG A 287 3.13 13.89 8.57
N ALA A 288 2.32 12.88 8.91
CA ALA A 288 2.72 11.83 9.83
C ALA A 288 3.88 11.00 9.25
N SER A 289 3.82 10.61 7.98
CA SER A 289 4.88 9.82 7.33
C SER A 289 6.20 10.61 7.18
N VAL A 290 6.14 11.90 6.88
CA VAL A 290 7.34 12.77 6.84
C VAL A 290 8.02 12.83 8.21
N ARG A 291 7.25 13.00 9.29
CA ARG A 291 7.80 13.04 10.67
C ARG A 291 8.43 11.71 11.11
N VAL A 292 7.89 10.59 10.65
CA VAL A 292 8.48 9.26 10.95
C VAL A 292 9.81 9.12 10.25
N ASN A 293 9.92 9.53 8.99
CA ASN A 293 11.17 9.47 8.24
C ASN A 293 12.25 10.40 8.80
N GLU A 294 11.87 11.59 9.31
CA GLU A 294 12.82 12.50 9.98
C GLU A 294 13.38 11.92 11.29
N ARG A 295 12.61 11.06 11.99
CA ARG A 295 13.06 10.38 13.21
C ARG A 295 13.91 9.14 12.94
N ALA A 296 13.67 8.47 11.81
CA ALA A 296 14.44 7.30 11.40
C ALA A 296 15.81 7.66 10.78
N GLY A 297 16.00 8.91 10.37
CA GLY A 297 17.25 9.43 9.81
C GLY A 297 18.17 10.11 10.83
N LYS A 298 17.80 10.12 12.11
CA LYS A 298 18.61 10.55 13.25
C LYS A 298 19.00 9.36 14.12
#